data_037925c0ac0ce3c75ec50268fbea21fc
#
_entry.id   037925c0ac0ce3c75ec50268fbea21fc
#
_cell.length_a   1.000
_cell.length_b   1.000
_cell.length_c   1.000
_cell.angle_alpha   90.00
_cell.angle_beta   90.00
_cell.angle_gamma   90.00
#
_symmetry.space_group_name_H-M   'P 1'
#
loop_
_entity.id
_entity.type
_entity.pdbx_description
1 polymer ?
#
loop_
_entity_poly.entity_id
_entity_poly.type
_entity_poly.pdbx_seq_one_letter_code
_entity_poly.pdbx_strand_id
1 'polypeptide(L)'
;PYMDRLDYVSMMCNEHAYCLAIEKMLGIEVPERAQYIRVMFSEITRVLNHLLWLGCHGMDCGAMNMLIYCFREREDLFDMYEAVSGARMHAAYFRPGGVYRDLPDQMPQYKASKVRNERAIAQLNENRQGSLLDFIEDFTRRFPKHIDEYETLLTDNRIWKQRTVGIGVVSPERALQLGFTGAMLRGSGIAWDLRKKQPYDVYDRMDFDVPIGKTGDCYDRYLVRVEELRQSNRIIRQCVDWLRKNPGPVITDNHKVAPPAREAMKSSMEELIHHFKLFTEGFHVPEGQAYA
;
A
#
# COMPACT_ATOMS: atom_id res chain seq x y z
N PRO A 1 -10.94 -2.25 -11.00
CA PRO A 1 -9.86 -2.49 -11.98
C PRO A 1 -9.29 -1.22 -12.62
N TYR A 2 -10.09 -0.17 -12.84
CA TYR A 2 -9.59 1.09 -13.44
C TYR A 2 -8.78 1.93 -12.46
N MET A 3 -9.14 1.94 -11.18
CA MET A 3 -8.47 2.72 -10.15
C MET A 3 -6.99 2.34 -10.01
N ASP A 4 -6.68 1.04 -10.05
CA ASP A 4 -5.29 0.55 -9.96
C ASP A 4 -4.34 1.13 -11.02
N ARG A 5 -4.89 1.58 -12.15
CA ARG A 5 -4.13 2.05 -13.30
C ARG A 5 -3.98 3.57 -13.38
N LEU A 6 -4.49 4.31 -12.40
CA LEU A 6 -4.33 5.77 -12.30
C LEU A 6 -2.88 6.09 -11.94
N ASP A 7 -2.50 5.93 -10.69
CA ASP A 7 -1.10 5.86 -10.28
C ASP A 7 -0.72 4.38 -10.19
N TYR A 8 -0.18 3.85 -11.27
CA TYR A 8 0.15 2.43 -11.41
C TYR A 8 1.36 1.99 -10.55
N VAL A 9 1.88 2.87 -9.71
CA VAL A 9 2.91 2.57 -8.70
C VAL A 9 2.32 2.52 -7.30
N SER A 10 1.13 3.09 -7.10
CA SER A 10 0.41 3.14 -5.82
C SER A 10 -0.99 2.51 -5.91
N MET A 11 -1.07 1.30 -6.47
CA MET A 11 -2.33 0.69 -6.90
C MET A 11 -3.38 0.62 -5.79
N MET A 12 -3.07 -0.02 -4.65
CA MET A 12 -4.06 -0.15 -3.57
C MET A 12 -4.36 1.18 -2.87
N CYS A 13 -3.49 2.18 -2.93
CA CYS A 13 -3.81 3.53 -2.44
C CYS A 13 -4.89 4.20 -3.29
N ASN A 14 -4.86 4.00 -4.62
CA ASN A 14 -5.91 4.48 -5.51
C ASN A 14 -7.26 3.80 -5.24
N GLU A 15 -7.23 2.47 -5.03
CA GLU A 15 -8.42 1.71 -4.62
C GLU A 15 -8.98 2.25 -3.30
N HIS A 16 -8.10 2.53 -2.33
CA HIS A 16 -8.46 3.03 -1.01
C HIS A 16 -9.20 4.36 -1.10
N ALA A 17 -8.63 5.35 -1.79
CA ALA A 17 -9.25 6.66 -1.98
C ALA A 17 -10.64 6.54 -2.62
N TYR A 18 -10.78 5.70 -3.64
CA TYR A 18 -12.06 5.44 -4.30
C TYR A 18 -13.07 4.81 -3.34
N CYS A 19 -12.67 3.77 -2.58
CA CYS A 19 -13.55 3.10 -1.63
C CYS A 19 -14.02 4.06 -0.52
N LEU A 20 -13.11 4.85 0.06
CA LEU A 20 -13.45 5.84 1.08
C LEU A 20 -14.47 6.88 0.58
N ALA A 21 -14.32 7.37 -0.66
CA ALA A 21 -15.27 8.32 -1.24
C ALA A 21 -16.65 7.70 -1.41
N ILE A 22 -16.75 6.49 -1.94
CA ILE A 22 -18.04 5.78 -2.13
C ILE A 22 -18.69 5.44 -0.78
N GLU A 23 -17.91 4.93 0.17
CA GLU A 23 -18.38 4.57 1.51
C GLU A 23 -18.93 5.79 2.25
N LYS A 24 -18.26 6.93 2.13
CA LYS A 24 -18.72 8.20 2.69
C LYS A 24 -20.05 8.66 2.08
N MET A 25 -20.24 8.49 0.76
CA MET A 25 -21.49 8.84 0.08
C MET A 25 -22.63 7.89 0.42
N LEU A 26 -22.34 6.61 0.63
CA LEU A 26 -23.33 5.59 0.95
C LEU A 26 -23.58 5.43 2.45
N GLY A 27 -22.76 6.05 3.31
CA GLY A 27 -22.86 5.89 4.76
C GLY A 27 -22.58 4.46 5.23
N ILE A 28 -21.62 3.77 4.60
CA ILE A 28 -21.27 2.38 4.91
C ILE A 28 -20.19 2.32 5.97
N GLU A 29 -20.41 1.51 6.99
CA GLU A 29 -19.39 1.18 7.97
C GLU A 29 -18.57 -0.02 7.49
N VAL A 30 -17.25 0.12 7.59
CA VAL A 30 -16.28 -0.91 7.21
C VAL A 30 -15.87 -1.69 8.45
N PRO A 31 -15.89 -3.04 8.44
CA PRO A 31 -15.42 -3.85 9.55
C PRO A 31 -13.99 -3.50 9.97
N GLU A 32 -13.75 -3.48 11.27
CA GLU A 32 -12.45 -3.06 11.84
C GLU A 32 -11.28 -3.88 11.30
N ARG A 33 -11.45 -5.20 11.15
CA ARG A 33 -10.44 -6.07 10.55
C ARG A 33 -10.09 -5.64 9.12
N ALA A 34 -11.08 -5.26 8.32
CA ALA A 34 -10.87 -4.77 6.97
C ALA A 34 -10.11 -3.44 6.96
N GLN A 35 -10.38 -2.54 7.91
CA GLN A 35 -9.64 -1.28 8.05
C GLN A 35 -8.16 -1.53 8.34
N TYR A 36 -7.81 -2.45 9.25
CA TYR A 36 -6.42 -2.83 9.51
C TYR A 36 -5.73 -3.45 8.30
N ILE A 37 -6.43 -4.31 7.54
CA ILE A 37 -5.92 -4.88 6.30
C ILE A 37 -5.65 -3.77 5.27
N ARG A 38 -6.56 -2.82 5.11
CA ARG A 38 -6.41 -1.69 4.20
C ARG A 38 -5.21 -0.82 4.58
N VAL A 39 -5.07 -0.46 5.85
CA VAL A 39 -3.92 0.33 6.34
C VAL A 39 -2.62 -0.42 6.10
N MET A 40 -2.56 -1.71 6.42
CA MET A 40 -1.38 -2.54 6.17
C MET A 40 -0.98 -2.55 4.69
N PHE A 41 -1.92 -2.81 3.79
CA PHE A 41 -1.63 -2.83 2.36
C PHE A 41 -1.40 -1.45 1.75
N SER A 42 -1.99 -0.39 2.30
CA SER A 42 -1.67 0.98 1.89
C SER A 42 -0.22 1.35 2.22
N GLU A 43 0.30 0.91 3.37
CA GLU A 43 1.70 1.13 3.72
C GLU A 43 2.65 0.21 2.94
N ILE A 44 2.27 -1.04 2.65
CA ILE A 44 3.00 -1.91 1.70
C ILE A 44 3.07 -1.25 0.32
N THR A 45 1.99 -0.65 -0.13
CA THR A 45 1.93 0.11 -1.39
C THR A 45 2.84 1.33 -1.36
N ARG A 46 2.88 2.05 -0.23
CA ARG A 46 3.82 3.18 -0.06
C ARG A 46 5.27 2.73 -0.16
N VAL A 47 5.62 1.60 0.44
CA VAL A 47 6.95 1.02 0.30
C VAL A 47 7.24 0.66 -1.16
N LEU A 48 6.29 0.02 -1.86
CA LEU A 48 6.41 -0.28 -3.30
C LEU A 48 6.69 0.97 -4.14
N ASN A 49 5.95 2.04 -3.88
CA ASN A 49 6.10 3.33 -4.57
C ASN A 49 7.48 3.94 -4.32
N HIS A 50 7.87 4.03 -3.06
CA HIS A 50 9.14 4.66 -2.68
C HIS A 50 10.34 3.88 -3.19
N LEU A 51 10.28 2.55 -3.24
CA LEU A 51 11.34 1.73 -3.81
C LEU A 51 11.48 1.93 -5.33
N LEU A 52 10.37 2.04 -6.07
CA LEU A 52 10.45 2.35 -7.51
C LEU A 52 11.05 3.75 -7.72
N TRP A 53 10.55 4.75 -6.99
CA TRP A 53 11.09 6.09 -7.08
C TRP A 53 12.58 6.12 -6.77
N LEU A 54 13.02 5.48 -5.67
CA LEU A 54 14.41 5.48 -5.25
C LEU A 54 15.32 4.80 -6.29
N GLY A 55 14.88 3.67 -6.83
CA GLY A 55 15.59 2.96 -7.88
C GLY A 55 15.76 3.80 -9.15
N CYS A 56 14.68 4.43 -9.63
CA CYS A 56 14.71 5.28 -10.83
C CYS A 56 15.53 6.55 -10.60
N HIS A 57 15.33 7.25 -9.49
CA HIS A 57 16.07 8.47 -9.18
C HIS A 57 17.58 8.19 -8.99
N GLY A 58 17.91 7.07 -8.33
CA GLY A 58 19.30 6.61 -8.22
C GLY A 58 19.92 6.35 -9.58
N MET A 59 19.21 5.65 -10.46
CA MET A 59 19.65 5.38 -11.84
C MET A 59 19.87 6.66 -12.64
N ASP A 60 18.94 7.62 -12.58
CA ASP A 60 19.02 8.91 -13.27
C ASP A 60 20.23 9.74 -12.82
N CYS A 61 20.64 9.59 -11.57
CA CYS A 61 21.85 10.22 -11.03
C CYS A 61 23.13 9.39 -11.27
N GLY A 62 23.01 8.24 -11.95
CA GLY A 62 24.15 7.39 -12.32
C GLY A 62 24.40 6.17 -11.43
N ALA A 63 23.57 5.95 -10.39
CA ALA A 63 23.65 4.79 -9.52
C ALA A 63 22.78 3.62 -10.04
N MET A 64 23.14 3.04 -11.19
CA MET A 64 22.39 1.97 -11.87
C MET A 64 22.01 0.79 -10.96
N ASN A 65 22.90 0.40 -10.06
CA ASN A 65 22.67 -0.74 -9.16
C ASN A 65 21.50 -0.51 -8.19
N MET A 66 21.15 0.74 -7.89
CA MET A 66 20.02 1.06 -7.00
C MET A 66 18.71 0.51 -7.52
N LEU A 67 18.49 0.54 -8.85
CA LEU A 67 17.30 -0.03 -9.44
C LEU A 67 17.18 -1.53 -9.12
N ILE A 68 18.27 -2.28 -9.27
CA ILE A 68 18.30 -3.73 -9.04
C ILE A 68 18.06 -4.03 -7.55
N TYR A 69 18.72 -3.31 -6.63
CA TYR A 69 18.50 -3.48 -5.19
C TYR A 69 17.07 -3.18 -4.78
N CYS A 70 16.50 -2.07 -5.21
CA CYS A 70 15.12 -1.73 -4.89
C CYS A 70 14.11 -2.74 -5.47
N PHE A 71 14.35 -3.26 -6.67
CA PHE A 71 13.47 -4.24 -7.30
C PHE A 71 13.54 -5.62 -6.64
N ARG A 72 14.62 -5.97 -5.97
CA ARG A 72 14.71 -7.19 -5.16
C ARG A 72 13.63 -7.23 -4.08
N GLU A 73 13.49 -6.16 -3.30
CA GLU A 73 12.47 -6.07 -2.25
C GLU A 73 11.06 -5.87 -2.84
N ARG A 74 10.94 -5.22 -4.00
CA ARG A 74 9.65 -5.09 -4.68
C ARG A 74 9.07 -6.45 -5.10
N GLU A 75 9.88 -7.44 -5.42
CA GLU A 75 9.40 -8.80 -5.73
C GLU A 75 8.72 -9.44 -4.51
N ASP A 76 9.29 -9.34 -3.31
CA ASP A 76 8.64 -9.82 -2.09
C ASP A 76 7.29 -9.14 -1.85
N LEU A 77 7.18 -7.84 -2.10
CA LEU A 77 5.93 -7.08 -1.95
C LEU A 77 4.88 -7.46 -3.01
N PHE A 78 5.29 -7.77 -4.22
CA PHE A 78 4.39 -8.31 -5.25
C PHE A 78 3.88 -9.71 -4.90
N ASP A 79 4.68 -10.51 -4.21
CA ASP A 79 4.23 -11.81 -3.70
C ASP A 79 3.12 -11.64 -2.66
N MET A 80 3.19 -10.60 -1.81
CA MET A 80 2.11 -10.27 -0.87
C MET A 80 0.82 -9.87 -1.61
N TYR A 81 0.93 -9.05 -2.67
CA TYR A 81 -0.20 -8.68 -3.51
C TYR A 81 -0.84 -9.89 -4.19
N GLU A 82 -0.02 -10.75 -4.77
CA GLU A 82 -0.48 -11.97 -5.44
C GLU A 82 -1.19 -12.91 -4.46
N ALA A 83 -0.70 -13.01 -3.22
CA ALA A 83 -1.30 -13.85 -2.19
C ALA A 83 -2.75 -13.48 -1.88
N VAL A 84 -3.09 -12.20 -1.84
CA VAL A 84 -4.45 -11.74 -1.51
C VAL A 84 -5.36 -11.57 -2.73
N SER A 85 -4.81 -11.29 -3.91
CA SER A 85 -5.61 -10.95 -5.08
C SER A 85 -5.48 -11.91 -6.27
N GLY A 86 -4.39 -12.65 -6.33
CA GLY A 86 -4.00 -13.44 -7.49
C GLY A 86 -3.29 -12.61 -8.59
N ALA A 87 -3.12 -11.30 -8.39
CA ALA A 87 -2.45 -10.40 -9.31
C ALA A 87 -1.24 -9.73 -8.65
N ARG A 88 -0.13 -9.65 -9.37
CA ARG A 88 1.12 -9.05 -8.87
C ARG A 88 1.04 -7.54 -8.65
N MET A 89 0.29 -6.82 -9.48
CA MET A 89 0.22 -5.36 -9.45
C MET A 89 -1.22 -4.86 -9.32
N HIS A 90 -2.04 -5.05 -10.32
CA HIS A 90 -3.41 -4.53 -10.37
C HIS A 90 -4.37 -5.50 -9.69
N ALA A 91 -4.47 -5.37 -8.38
CA ALA A 91 -5.10 -6.34 -7.50
C ALA A 91 -6.64 -6.25 -7.45
N ALA A 92 -7.21 -5.04 -7.57
CA ALA A 92 -8.62 -4.76 -7.31
C ALA A 92 -9.11 -5.41 -6.00
N TYR A 93 -8.29 -5.28 -4.95
CA TYR A 93 -8.48 -5.98 -3.69
C TYR A 93 -9.36 -5.23 -2.72
N PHE A 94 -9.22 -3.90 -2.62
CA PHE A 94 -10.12 -3.08 -1.83
C PHE A 94 -11.45 -2.93 -2.55
N ARG A 95 -12.53 -3.05 -1.82
CA ARG A 95 -13.90 -2.96 -2.33
C ARG A 95 -14.71 -2.06 -1.43
N PRO A 96 -15.71 -1.31 -1.94
CA PRO A 96 -16.65 -0.60 -1.08
C PRO A 96 -17.23 -1.54 -0.02
N GLY A 97 -17.07 -1.15 1.24
CA GLY A 97 -17.49 -1.96 2.40
C GLY A 97 -16.43 -2.91 2.96
N GLY A 98 -15.20 -2.93 2.44
CA GLY A 98 -14.12 -3.77 2.98
C GLY A 98 -13.07 -4.20 1.97
N VAL A 99 -12.70 -5.48 1.99
CA VAL A 99 -11.75 -6.11 1.08
C VAL A 99 -12.35 -7.35 0.42
N TYR A 100 -11.81 -7.75 -0.72
CA TYR A 100 -12.37 -8.85 -1.52
C TYR A 100 -12.41 -10.19 -0.78
N ARG A 101 -11.39 -10.49 0.03
CA ARG A 101 -11.29 -11.71 0.86
C ARG A 101 -10.31 -11.50 2.01
N ASP A 102 -10.39 -12.34 3.03
CA ASP A 102 -9.44 -12.33 4.15
C ASP A 102 -8.04 -12.78 3.72
N LEU A 103 -7.09 -12.56 4.59
CA LEU A 103 -5.69 -12.94 4.40
C LEU A 103 -5.57 -14.47 4.36
N PRO A 104 -4.77 -15.03 3.45
CA PRO A 104 -4.60 -16.48 3.38
C PRO A 104 -3.77 -17.01 4.56
N ASP A 105 -4.24 -18.12 5.14
CA ASP A 105 -3.54 -18.85 6.21
C ASP A 105 -2.26 -19.52 5.73
N GLN A 106 -2.09 -19.67 4.43
CA GLN A 106 -0.90 -20.21 3.80
C GLN A 106 -0.55 -19.41 2.55
N MET A 107 0.72 -19.07 2.41
CA MET A 107 1.24 -18.43 1.20
C MET A 107 1.02 -19.33 -0.02
N PRO A 108 0.47 -18.79 -1.12
CA PRO A 108 0.35 -19.56 -2.37
C PRO A 108 1.71 -20.02 -2.86
N GLN A 109 1.82 -21.31 -3.15
CA GLN A 109 3.05 -21.92 -3.65
C GLN A 109 3.11 -21.82 -5.18
N TYR A 110 4.28 -21.53 -5.72
CA TYR A 110 4.54 -21.64 -7.15
C TYR A 110 4.45 -23.10 -7.59
N LYS A 111 3.82 -23.35 -8.73
CA LYS A 111 3.69 -24.68 -9.32
C LYS A 111 4.70 -24.88 -10.44
N ALA A 112 5.16 -26.11 -10.62
CA ALA A 112 5.99 -26.49 -11.75
C ALA A 112 5.29 -26.16 -13.08
N SER A 113 6.04 -25.66 -14.01
CA SER A 113 5.55 -25.34 -15.36
C SER A 113 6.58 -25.82 -16.40
N LYS A 114 6.18 -25.84 -17.68
CA LYS A 114 7.09 -26.19 -18.77
C LYS A 114 8.34 -25.29 -18.89
N VAL A 115 8.26 -24.10 -18.27
CA VAL A 115 9.34 -23.07 -18.33
C VAL A 115 10.23 -23.08 -17.09
N ARG A 116 9.73 -23.56 -15.95
CA ARG A 116 10.47 -23.59 -14.68
C ARG A 116 10.62 -25.02 -14.19
N ASN A 117 11.87 -25.42 -13.96
CA ASN A 117 12.16 -26.75 -13.41
C ASN A 117 11.81 -26.83 -11.92
N GLU A 118 11.66 -28.05 -11.40
CA GLU A 118 11.27 -28.30 -10.00
C GLU A 118 12.26 -27.70 -8.99
N ARG A 119 13.56 -27.71 -9.30
CA ARG A 119 14.58 -27.15 -8.41
C ARG A 119 14.46 -25.62 -8.27
N ALA A 120 14.23 -24.90 -9.37
CA ALA A 120 14.02 -23.48 -9.33
C ALA A 120 12.73 -23.10 -8.58
N ILE A 121 11.68 -23.93 -8.72
CA ILE A 121 10.41 -23.73 -7.99
C ILE A 121 10.58 -24.00 -6.51
N ALA A 122 11.32 -25.03 -6.12
CA ALA A 122 11.62 -25.32 -4.72
C ALA A 122 12.35 -24.13 -4.06
N GLN A 123 13.33 -23.53 -4.73
CA GLN A 123 14.02 -22.33 -4.25
C GLN A 123 13.07 -21.12 -4.10
N LEU A 124 12.18 -20.89 -5.06
CA LEU A 124 11.19 -19.79 -4.99
C LEU A 124 10.18 -19.99 -3.86
N ASN A 125 9.85 -21.23 -3.52
CA ASN A 125 8.91 -21.56 -2.46
C ASN A 125 9.57 -21.65 -1.06
N GLU A 126 10.89 -21.62 -0.98
CA GLU A 126 11.61 -21.74 0.28
C GLU A 126 11.20 -20.66 1.30
N ASN A 127 11.02 -19.43 0.86
CA ASN A 127 10.59 -18.30 1.68
C ASN A 127 9.06 -18.15 1.79
N ARG A 128 8.28 -19.00 1.13
CA ARG A 128 6.80 -18.97 1.11
C ARG A 128 6.18 -19.99 2.06
N GLN A 129 6.83 -20.20 3.20
CA GLN A 129 6.32 -21.10 4.25
C GLN A 129 5.45 -20.33 5.24
N GLY A 130 4.38 -20.97 5.75
CA GLY A 130 3.50 -20.34 6.72
C GLY A 130 2.41 -19.43 6.13
N SER A 131 1.83 -18.59 6.98
CA SER A 131 0.78 -17.65 6.60
C SER A 131 1.33 -16.41 5.89
N LEU A 132 0.44 -15.65 5.23
CA LEU A 132 0.82 -14.35 4.67
C LEU A 132 1.33 -13.39 5.77
N LEU A 133 0.75 -13.43 6.96
CA LEU A 133 1.21 -12.58 8.08
C LEU A 133 2.63 -12.95 8.53
N ASP A 134 3.02 -14.24 8.46
CA ASP A 134 4.40 -14.66 8.76
C ASP A 134 5.37 -14.15 7.71
N PHE A 135 4.98 -14.20 6.44
CA PHE A 135 5.78 -13.67 5.34
C PHE A 135 5.99 -12.14 5.45
N ILE A 136 4.91 -11.40 5.77
CA ILE A 136 4.99 -9.94 5.99
C ILE A 136 5.87 -9.63 7.21
N GLU A 137 5.72 -10.36 8.31
CA GLU A 137 6.54 -10.16 9.50
C GLU A 137 8.02 -10.40 9.22
N ASP A 138 8.37 -11.46 8.49
CA ASP A 138 9.76 -11.72 8.10
C ASP A 138 10.32 -10.61 7.21
N PHE A 139 9.54 -10.13 6.23
CA PHE A 139 9.91 -8.97 5.42
C PHE A 139 10.19 -7.76 6.29
N THR A 140 9.29 -7.40 7.21
CA THR A 140 9.45 -6.22 8.07
C THR A 140 10.66 -6.30 9.00
N ARG A 141 11.11 -7.51 9.33
CA ARG A 141 12.31 -7.75 10.14
C ARG A 141 13.61 -7.51 9.35
N ARG A 142 13.62 -7.93 8.07
CA ARG A 142 14.78 -7.80 7.19
C ARG A 142 14.91 -6.40 6.57
N PHE A 143 13.79 -5.76 6.27
CA PHE A 143 13.72 -4.53 5.49
C PHE A 143 14.53 -3.34 6.06
N PRO A 144 14.59 -3.07 7.38
CA PRO A 144 15.43 -1.99 7.92
C PRO A 144 16.90 -2.07 7.48
N LYS A 145 17.46 -3.29 7.42
CA LYS A 145 18.83 -3.50 6.95
C LYS A 145 19.00 -3.08 5.49
N HIS A 146 18.01 -3.34 4.65
CA HIS A 146 18.05 -2.92 3.25
C HIS A 146 17.94 -1.40 3.10
N ILE A 147 17.15 -0.74 3.95
CA ILE A 147 17.11 0.73 3.98
C ILE A 147 18.51 1.29 4.33
N ASP A 148 19.19 0.70 5.33
CA ASP A 148 20.55 1.12 5.71
C ASP A 148 21.55 0.89 4.57
N GLU A 149 21.40 -0.18 3.78
CA GLU A 149 22.19 -0.44 2.56
C GLU A 149 21.98 0.69 1.53
N TYR A 150 20.72 1.14 1.30
CA TYR A 150 20.43 2.24 0.37
C TYR A 150 21.05 3.56 0.84
N GLU A 151 20.94 3.88 2.13
CA GLU A 151 21.56 5.08 2.69
C GLU A 151 23.09 5.06 2.59
N THR A 152 23.70 3.91 2.87
CA THR A 152 25.16 3.75 2.74
C THR A 152 25.63 4.04 1.30
N LEU A 153 24.83 3.69 0.30
CA LEU A 153 25.16 3.92 -1.10
C LEU A 153 24.91 5.37 -1.56
N LEU A 154 23.89 6.04 -1.02
CA LEU A 154 23.42 7.32 -1.55
C LEU A 154 23.63 8.49 -0.58
N THR A 155 23.24 8.37 0.70
CA THR A 155 23.11 9.54 1.61
C THR A 155 24.40 10.36 1.69
N ASP A 156 25.54 9.74 1.85
CA ASP A 156 26.83 10.43 1.93
C ASP A 156 27.62 10.45 0.61
N ASN A 157 27.04 9.92 -0.44
CA ASN A 157 27.69 9.91 -1.74
C ASN A 157 27.85 11.33 -2.30
N ARG A 158 29.09 11.67 -2.68
CA ARG A 158 29.44 13.00 -3.19
C ARG A 158 28.65 13.36 -4.46
N ILE A 159 28.50 12.43 -5.39
CA ILE A 159 27.79 12.65 -6.65
C ILE A 159 26.31 12.90 -6.36
N TRP A 160 25.70 12.09 -5.48
CA TRP A 160 24.31 12.26 -5.06
C TRP A 160 24.07 13.62 -4.43
N LYS A 161 24.91 14.02 -3.46
CA LYS A 161 24.82 15.33 -2.81
C LYS A 161 24.97 16.49 -3.80
N GLN A 162 25.94 16.43 -4.71
CA GLN A 162 26.14 17.46 -5.72
C GLN A 162 24.97 17.61 -6.70
N ARG A 163 24.17 16.56 -6.92
CA ARG A 163 23.02 16.56 -7.82
C ARG A 163 21.69 16.83 -7.13
N THR A 164 21.63 16.87 -5.81
CA THR A 164 20.37 16.98 -5.05
C THR A 164 20.36 18.13 -4.05
N VAL A 165 21.48 18.43 -3.39
CA VAL A 165 21.56 19.49 -2.39
C VAL A 165 21.49 20.88 -3.07
N GLY A 166 20.56 21.71 -2.61
CA GLY A 166 20.31 23.04 -3.16
C GLY A 166 19.67 23.05 -4.54
N ILE A 167 19.24 21.89 -5.06
CA ILE A 167 18.57 21.77 -6.36
C ILE A 167 17.07 21.67 -6.16
N GLY A 168 16.31 22.43 -6.96
CA GLY A 168 14.85 22.44 -6.92
C GLY A 168 14.29 22.88 -5.56
N VAL A 169 14.89 23.88 -4.96
CA VAL A 169 14.45 24.47 -3.69
C VAL A 169 13.09 25.12 -3.86
N VAL A 170 12.14 24.75 -3.02
CA VAL A 170 10.80 25.33 -2.96
C VAL A 170 10.51 25.76 -1.52
N SER A 171 10.27 27.08 -1.35
CA SER A 171 9.93 27.61 -0.02
C SER A 171 8.56 27.11 0.45
N PRO A 172 8.28 27.08 1.77
CA PRO A 172 6.98 26.68 2.31
C PRO A 172 5.80 27.46 1.69
N GLU A 173 5.93 28.78 1.54
CA GLU A 173 4.91 29.65 0.96
C GLU A 173 4.65 29.30 -0.51
N ARG A 174 5.71 29.05 -1.28
CA ARG A 174 5.61 28.67 -2.69
C ARG A 174 5.00 27.28 -2.85
N ALA A 175 5.35 26.36 -1.96
CA ALA A 175 4.77 25.00 -1.94
C ALA A 175 3.25 25.03 -1.74
N LEU A 176 2.76 25.86 -0.81
CA LEU A 176 1.32 26.06 -0.59
C LEU A 176 0.62 26.70 -1.80
N GLN A 177 1.23 27.75 -2.39
CA GLN A 177 0.69 28.39 -3.59
C GLN A 177 0.56 27.45 -4.79
N LEU A 178 1.49 26.50 -4.92
CA LEU A 178 1.51 25.51 -5.99
C LEU A 178 0.64 24.28 -5.69
N GLY A 179 0.02 24.20 -4.51
CA GLY A 179 -0.78 23.06 -4.10
C GLY A 179 0.03 21.78 -3.85
N PHE A 180 1.26 21.91 -3.37
CA PHE A 180 2.07 20.76 -3.01
C PHE A 180 1.43 19.96 -1.87
N THR A 181 1.57 18.64 -1.94
CA THR A 181 1.09 17.70 -0.93
C THR A 181 2.14 16.61 -0.66
N GLY A 182 1.90 15.78 0.35
CA GLY A 182 2.72 14.62 0.66
C GLY A 182 4.19 14.95 0.95
N ALA A 183 5.08 14.08 0.53
CA ALA A 183 6.53 14.24 0.74
C ALA A 183 7.11 15.52 0.12
N MET A 184 6.50 16.03 -0.94
CA MET A 184 6.90 17.30 -1.56
C MET A 184 6.69 18.48 -0.61
N LEU A 185 5.53 18.54 0.05
CA LEU A 185 5.19 19.59 1.03
C LEU A 185 6.01 19.42 2.32
N ARG A 186 6.15 18.19 2.82
CA ARG A 186 6.96 17.90 4.01
C ARG A 186 8.44 18.20 3.80
N GLY A 187 8.97 17.97 2.59
CA GLY A 187 10.32 18.37 2.21
C GLY A 187 10.57 19.87 2.34
N SER A 188 9.56 20.70 2.10
CA SER A 188 9.61 22.16 2.28
C SER A 188 9.37 22.61 3.73
N GLY A 189 9.34 21.70 4.71
CA GLY A 189 9.28 22.04 6.13
C GLY A 189 7.87 22.12 6.73
N ILE A 190 6.82 21.75 6.00
CA ILE A 190 5.44 21.79 6.50
C ILE A 190 5.02 20.41 6.99
N ALA A 191 4.68 20.32 8.27
CA ALA A 191 4.23 19.09 8.94
C ALA A 191 2.78 18.74 8.57
N TRP A 192 2.53 18.41 7.31
CA TRP A 192 1.22 18.04 6.82
C TRP A 192 1.22 16.57 6.37
N ASP A 193 0.45 15.77 7.09
CA ASP A 193 0.17 14.36 6.76
C ASP A 193 -1.29 14.06 7.09
N LEU A 194 -2.07 13.68 6.09
CA LEU A 194 -3.51 13.40 6.25
C LEU A 194 -3.76 12.25 7.21
N ARG A 195 -2.86 11.28 7.31
CA ARG A 195 -2.96 10.18 8.26
C ARG A 195 -2.98 10.63 9.73
N LYS A 196 -2.44 11.82 10.02
CA LYS A 196 -2.44 12.45 11.36
C LYS A 196 -3.41 13.62 11.48
N LYS A 197 -3.57 14.43 10.41
CA LYS A 197 -4.41 15.65 10.44
C LYS A 197 -5.89 15.37 10.22
N GLN A 198 -6.19 14.38 9.40
CA GLN A 198 -7.54 13.92 9.10
C GLN A 198 -7.54 12.39 8.97
N PRO A 199 -7.36 11.67 10.10
CA PRO A 199 -7.23 10.22 10.08
C PRO A 199 -8.41 9.54 9.39
N TYR A 200 -8.12 8.49 8.66
CA TYR A 200 -9.10 7.61 8.04
C TYR A 200 -8.80 6.16 8.41
N ASP A 201 -9.80 5.29 8.34
CA ASP A 201 -9.71 3.91 8.87
C ASP A 201 -9.12 3.93 10.30
N VAL A 202 -8.06 3.16 10.56
CA VAL A 202 -7.42 3.04 11.87
C VAL A 202 -6.08 3.79 12.01
N TYR A 203 -5.79 4.77 11.15
CA TYR A 203 -4.54 5.53 11.25
C TYR A 203 -4.43 6.36 12.55
N ASP A 204 -5.54 6.72 13.18
CA ASP A 204 -5.57 7.38 14.49
C ASP A 204 -4.95 6.54 15.61
N ARG A 205 -4.95 5.21 15.44
CA ARG A 205 -4.40 4.24 16.40
C ARG A 205 -2.96 3.83 16.09
N MET A 206 -2.40 4.29 14.96
CA MET A 206 -1.04 3.94 14.56
C MET A 206 -0.01 4.89 15.15
N ASP A 207 1.02 4.29 15.73
CA ASP A 207 2.17 5.01 16.25
C ASP A 207 3.24 5.12 15.17
N PHE A 208 3.42 6.33 14.64
CA PHE A 208 4.44 6.67 13.65
C PHE A 208 4.76 8.17 13.69
N ASP A 209 5.94 8.52 13.21
CA ASP A 209 6.40 9.89 13.12
C ASP A 209 6.23 10.43 11.69
N VAL A 210 6.04 11.75 11.57
CA VAL A 210 5.93 12.44 10.29
C VAL A 210 7.28 13.11 9.98
N PRO A 211 8.06 12.59 9.03
CA PRO A 211 9.34 13.18 8.67
C PRO A 211 9.16 14.51 7.93
N ILE A 212 10.02 15.50 8.26
CA ILE A 212 9.95 16.86 7.74
C ILE A 212 11.34 17.29 7.30
N GLY A 213 11.45 17.86 6.10
CA GLY A 213 12.66 18.52 5.60
C GLY A 213 12.85 19.91 6.17
N LYS A 214 13.93 20.55 5.79
CA LYS A 214 14.30 21.91 6.23
C LYS A 214 14.50 22.88 5.08
N THR A 215 15.15 22.43 4.02
CA THR A 215 15.61 23.26 2.91
C THR A 215 14.63 23.31 1.74
N GLY A 216 13.79 22.27 1.61
CA GLY A 216 12.85 22.15 0.50
C GLY A 216 13.50 21.80 -0.84
N ASP A 217 14.67 21.18 -0.82
CA ASP A 217 15.41 20.75 -2.02
C ASP A 217 15.17 19.26 -2.35
N CYS A 218 15.79 18.80 -3.41
CA CYS A 218 15.71 17.40 -3.81
C CYS A 218 16.29 16.45 -2.75
N TYR A 219 17.32 16.88 -2.03
CA TYR A 219 17.95 16.06 -1.00
C TYR A 219 17.04 15.87 0.21
N ASP A 220 16.38 16.92 0.68
CA ASP A 220 15.40 16.81 1.76
C ASP A 220 14.22 15.93 1.39
N ARG A 221 13.71 16.03 0.16
CA ARG A 221 12.65 15.15 -0.34
C ARG A 221 13.09 13.69 -0.39
N TYR A 222 14.38 13.43 -0.68
CA TYR A 222 14.96 12.10 -0.60
C TYR A 222 14.98 11.60 0.85
N LEU A 223 15.51 12.38 1.79
CA LEU A 223 15.58 12.00 3.21
C LEU A 223 14.19 11.74 3.81
N VAL A 224 13.21 12.59 3.48
CA VAL A 224 11.81 12.39 3.91
C VAL A 224 11.28 11.04 3.44
N ARG A 225 11.48 10.66 2.18
CA ARG A 225 10.98 9.39 1.65
C ARG A 225 11.71 8.17 2.22
N VAL A 226 13.00 8.29 2.48
CA VAL A 226 13.76 7.21 3.15
C VAL A 226 13.24 6.98 4.57
N GLU A 227 12.98 8.06 5.31
CA GLU A 227 12.40 7.93 6.64
C GLU A 227 10.94 7.41 6.58
N GLU A 228 10.17 7.79 5.57
CA GLU A 228 8.83 7.21 5.35
C GLU A 228 8.86 5.70 5.13
N LEU A 229 9.89 5.14 4.51
CA LEU A 229 10.06 3.68 4.42
C LEU A 229 10.15 3.03 5.82
N ARG A 230 10.88 3.66 6.76
CA ARG A 230 10.99 3.17 8.14
C ARG A 230 9.66 3.28 8.89
N GLN A 231 8.98 4.41 8.74
CA GLN A 231 7.69 4.63 9.39
C GLN A 231 6.60 3.71 8.83
N SER A 232 6.55 3.48 7.52
CA SER A 232 5.64 2.50 6.90
C SER A 232 5.91 1.08 7.42
N ASN A 233 7.17 0.68 7.54
CA ASN A 233 7.54 -0.61 8.13
C ASN A 233 7.06 -0.75 9.59
N ARG A 234 7.14 0.34 10.38
CA ARG A 234 6.63 0.40 11.76
C ARG A 234 5.11 0.23 11.82
N ILE A 235 4.36 0.87 10.92
CA ILE A 235 2.90 0.73 10.83
C ILE A 235 2.52 -0.69 10.42
N ILE A 236 3.17 -1.26 9.40
CA ILE A 236 2.90 -2.63 8.94
C ILE A 236 3.03 -3.63 10.10
N ARG A 237 4.07 -3.53 10.92
CA ARG A 237 4.26 -4.41 12.09
C ARG A 237 3.12 -4.29 13.09
N GLN A 238 2.66 -3.08 13.41
CA GLN A 238 1.53 -2.86 14.29
C GLN A 238 0.24 -3.51 13.75
N CYS A 239 0.01 -3.38 12.44
CA CYS A 239 -1.13 -4.03 11.79
C CYS A 239 -1.03 -5.56 11.87
N VAL A 240 0.14 -6.15 11.62
CA VAL A 240 0.36 -7.60 11.71
C VAL A 240 0.08 -8.11 13.14
N ASP A 241 0.59 -7.41 14.16
CA ASP A 241 0.39 -7.76 15.56
C ASP A 241 -1.10 -7.75 15.96
N TRP A 242 -1.84 -6.77 15.45
CA TRP A 242 -3.27 -6.66 15.71
C TRP A 242 -4.08 -7.73 14.97
N LEU A 243 -3.81 -7.92 13.67
CA LEU A 243 -4.53 -8.86 12.81
C LEU A 243 -4.42 -10.33 13.26
N ARG A 244 -3.31 -10.71 13.86
CA ARG A 244 -3.12 -12.05 14.45
C ARG A 244 -4.05 -12.32 15.63
N LYS A 245 -4.38 -11.29 16.40
CA LYS A 245 -5.16 -11.41 17.65
C LYS A 245 -6.65 -11.22 17.43
N ASN A 246 -7.05 -10.60 16.32
CA ASN A 246 -8.41 -10.15 16.10
C ASN A 246 -8.98 -10.71 14.78
N PRO A 247 -9.48 -11.96 14.77
CA PRO A 247 -10.25 -12.48 13.66
C PRO A 247 -11.61 -11.76 13.58
N GLY A 248 -12.19 -11.67 12.38
CA GLY A 248 -13.48 -11.01 12.20
C GLY A 248 -13.85 -10.85 10.73
N PRO A 249 -14.99 -10.23 10.44
CA PRO A 249 -15.43 -9.98 9.08
C PRO A 249 -14.49 -9.00 8.37
N VAL A 250 -14.37 -9.17 7.06
CA VAL A 250 -13.51 -8.33 6.20
C VAL A 250 -14.30 -7.54 5.16
N ILE A 251 -15.62 -7.71 5.15
CA ILE A 251 -16.53 -6.98 4.28
C ILE A 251 -17.84 -6.72 5.03
N THR A 252 -18.51 -5.63 4.70
CA THR A 252 -19.83 -5.26 5.26
C THR A 252 -20.87 -6.35 4.98
N ASP A 253 -21.85 -6.48 5.84
CA ASP A 253 -23.03 -7.33 5.68
C ASP A 253 -24.14 -6.69 4.83
N ASN A 254 -23.92 -5.49 4.34
CA ASN A 254 -24.85 -4.81 3.44
C ASN A 254 -24.76 -5.40 2.01
N HIS A 255 -25.56 -6.42 1.74
CA HIS A 255 -25.58 -7.14 0.47
C HIS A 255 -26.12 -6.33 -0.73
N LYS A 256 -26.58 -5.11 -0.51
CA LYS A 256 -26.85 -4.16 -1.60
C LYS A 256 -25.58 -3.58 -2.22
N VAL A 257 -24.46 -3.64 -1.50
CA VAL A 257 -23.15 -3.09 -1.94
C VAL A 257 -22.10 -4.18 -2.06
N ALA A 258 -22.10 -5.15 -1.16
CA ALA A 258 -21.18 -6.28 -1.14
C ALA A 258 -21.87 -7.57 -1.56
N PRO A 259 -21.22 -8.44 -2.36
CA PRO A 259 -21.84 -9.68 -2.81
C PRO A 259 -22.09 -10.61 -1.61
N PRO A 260 -23.27 -11.25 -1.53
CA PRO A 260 -23.56 -12.22 -0.48
C PRO A 260 -22.73 -13.50 -0.62
N ALA A 261 -22.60 -14.25 0.47
CA ALA A 261 -21.92 -15.52 0.47
C ALA A 261 -22.61 -16.52 -0.48
N ARG A 262 -21.81 -17.34 -1.18
CA ARG A 262 -22.34 -18.30 -2.17
C ARG A 262 -23.37 -19.28 -1.57
N GLU A 263 -23.16 -19.71 -0.34
CA GLU A 263 -24.08 -20.62 0.33
C GLU A 263 -25.41 -19.95 0.69
N ALA A 264 -25.40 -18.68 1.09
CA ALA A 264 -26.58 -17.90 1.36
C ALA A 264 -27.50 -17.77 0.12
N MET A 265 -26.92 -17.62 -1.06
CA MET A 265 -27.67 -17.54 -2.33
C MET A 265 -28.41 -18.85 -2.68
N LYS A 266 -28.00 -19.98 -2.12
CA LYS A 266 -28.70 -21.26 -2.37
C LYS A 266 -29.94 -21.46 -1.51
N SER A 267 -30.01 -20.77 -0.38
CA SER A 267 -31.07 -20.93 0.62
C SER A 267 -31.99 -19.72 0.78
N SER A 268 -31.54 -18.53 0.36
CA SER A 268 -32.29 -17.28 0.46
C SER A 268 -32.51 -16.67 -0.93
N MET A 269 -33.78 -16.46 -1.27
CA MET A 269 -34.17 -15.76 -2.50
C MET A 269 -33.73 -14.28 -2.49
N GLU A 270 -33.76 -13.65 -1.33
CA GLU A 270 -33.34 -12.24 -1.17
C GLU A 270 -31.86 -12.06 -1.49
N GLU A 271 -31.02 -12.97 -0.98
CA GLU A 271 -29.59 -12.95 -1.27
C GLU A 271 -29.27 -13.19 -2.75
N LEU A 272 -30.01 -14.07 -3.39
CA LEU A 272 -29.89 -14.31 -4.81
C LEU A 272 -30.27 -13.05 -5.62
N ILE A 273 -31.33 -12.32 -5.21
CA ILE A 273 -31.74 -11.08 -5.84
C ILE A 273 -30.67 -9.99 -5.63
N HIS A 274 -30.13 -9.84 -4.43
CA HIS A 274 -29.04 -8.90 -4.17
C HIS A 274 -27.82 -9.17 -5.05
N HIS A 275 -27.40 -10.42 -5.16
CA HIS A 275 -26.31 -10.81 -6.05
C HIS A 275 -26.63 -10.45 -7.51
N PHE A 276 -27.81 -10.84 -7.99
CA PHE A 276 -28.21 -10.56 -9.38
C PHE A 276 -28.22 -9.06 -9.67
N LYS A 277 -28.84 -8.25 -8.82
CA LYS A 277 -28.89 -6.80 -8.98
C LYS A 277 -27.53 -6.15 -8.93
N LEU A 278 -26.65 -6.57 -8.01
CA LEU A 278 -25.31 -6.04 -7.88
C LEU A 278 -24.47 -6.25 -9.15
N PHE A 279 -24.63 -7.41 -9.82
CA PHE A 279 -23.85 -7.74 -11.01
C PHE A 279 -24.49 -7.31 -12.33
N THR A 280 -25.76 -6.93 -12.35
CA THR A 280 -26.45 -6.43 -13.56
C THR A 280 -26.53 -4.90 -13.59
N GLU A 281 -27.03 -4.26 -12.55
CA GLU A 281 -27.18 -2.81 -12.50
C GLU A 281 -26.20 -2.11 -11.56
N GLY A 282 -25.57 -2.84 -10.62
CA GLY A 282 -24.71 -2.27 -9.60
C GLY A 282 -25.49 -1.59 -8.46
N PHE A 283 -24.75 -1.00 -7.51
CA PHE A 283 -25.35 -0.18 -6.47
C PHE A 283 -25.45 1.28 -6.93
N HIS A 284 -26.51 1.97 -6.48
CA HIS A 284 -26.71 3.38 -6.79
C HIS A 284 -26.04 4.25 -5.72
N VAL A 285 -25.20 5.15 -6.14
CA VAL A 285 -24.62 6.19 -5.29
C VAL A 285 -25.54 7.41 -5.34
N PRO A 286 -25.96 7.99 -4.20
CA PRO A 286 -26.82 9.17 -4.20
C PRO A 286 -26.11 10.36 -4.88
N GLU A 287 -26.91 11.28 -5.41
CA GLU A 287 -26.38 12.53 -5.98
C GLU A 287 -25.71 13.34 -4.88
N GLY A 288 -24.49 13.80 -5.11
CA GLY A 288 -23.71 14.55 -4.14
C GLY A 288 -22.24 14.59 -4.45
N GLN A 289 -21.46 15.13 -3.52
CA GLN A 289 -19.99 15.19 -3.58
C GLN A 289 -19.40 14.65 -2.28
N ALA A 290 -18.40 13.81 -2.41
CA ALA A 290 -17.54 13.39 -1.31
C ALA A 290 -16.09 13.64 -1.66
N TYR A 291 -15.35 14.19 -0.71
CA TYR A 291 -13.91 14.33 -0.77
C TYR A 291 -13.26 13.39 0.24
N ALA A 292 -12.31 12.56 -0.21
CA ALA A 292 -11.57 11.61 0.59
C ALA A 292 -10.06 11.79 0.39
#